data_918a335992f0ecab34f19c97dc43cda2
#
_entry.id   918a335992f0ecab34f19c97dc43cda2
#
_cell.length_a   1.000
_cell.length_b   1.000
_cell.length_c   1.000
_cell.angle_alpha   90.00
_cell.angle_beta   90.00
_cell.angle_gamma   90.00
#
_symmetry.space_group_name_H-M   'P 1'
#
loop_
_entity.id
_entity.type
_entity.pdbx_description
1 polymer ?
#
loop_
_entity_poly.entity_id
_entity_poly.type
_entity_poly.pdbx_seq_one_letter_code
_entity_poly.pdbx_strand_id
1 'polypeptide(L)'
;MVKSSVSLNQNPGESPDALENVAKLRSSSPGRLGLWALAIGFGGFLLWAGLAPLDEGVPAAGMVAIDTKRKAVQHLSGGIVQEVLVREGDEVQEGQLLIRLDSAVARANHESVRQRYLGLRAMQGRLLAEQSGQASIVFHPDLVAASTDPLIRQQMQNQEQLFTTRRSLLRSDLQSIEESIQGQEGLLQAYKGMLENRTSQLRLINEELSHLRGLVKEGYAPRNRQLEMERMVADSSTAIADLQGNTVRAVRTIGELRQRALSRQQEYRKEVETQLADVSREVLSDNEKLRAVTDDLARTEIKAPAAGQVVGLAVQTVGGVVQSGQKLMDIVPKDAPLLLEAHVAPHLIDRVHTDLPVDVRFSSFAHSPQLVVGGKVVSISADLLTEPQTNVSYYLARVQVTPEGLKHLGKRQLQPGMPVEVIFKTGERSMLTYLLHPLTKRLAASMTEE
;
A
#
# COMPACT_ATOMS: atom_id res chain seq x y z
N MET A 1 60.59 5.36 84.17
CA MET A 1 61.96 5.73 84.72
C MET A 1 62.34 7.05 84.18
N VAL A 2 62.47 7.94 84.99
CA VAL A 2 63.40 9.00 85.42
C VAL A 2 63.09 10.32 84.70
N LYS A 3 62.42 11.32 85.30
CA LYS A 3 62.94 12.34 86.28
C LYS A 3 64.16 13.08 85.70
N SER A 4 64.20 14.39 85.55
CA SER A 4 64.26 15.43 86.62
C SER A 4 64.29 16.78 85.96
N SER A 5 63.56 17.76 86.32
CA SER A 5 63.72 18.75 87.45
C SER A 5 64.63 19.93 87.10
N VAL A 6 64.04 21.13 87.09
CA VAL A 6 64.28 22.24 88.07
C VAL A 6 65.48 23.14 87.74
N SER A 7 65.30 24.46 87.50
CA SER A 7 65.27 25.39 88.68
C SER A 7 65.03 26.86 88.19
N LEU A 8 64.22 27.51 88.91
CA LEU A 8 64.11 28.92 89.30
C LEU A 8 65.43 29.70 89.33
N ASN A 9 65.40 30.95 88.88
CA ASN A 9 65.97 31.98 89.77
C ASN A 9 65.23 33.34 89.60
N GLN A 10 65.08 34.00 90.69
CA GLN A 10 64.31 35.20 90.99
C GLN A 10 65.11 36.49 90.72
N ASN A 11 64.44 37.52 90.30
CA ASN A 11 64.26 38.91 90.83
C ASN A 11 65.50 39.78 91.14
N PRO A 12 65.35 41.09 91.41
CA PRO A 12 64.26 42.08 91.28
C PRO A 12 64.73 43.49 90.83
N GLY A 13 63.79 44.40 90.66
CA GLY A 13 64.08 45.83 90.90
C GLY A 13 63.40 46.79 89.91
N GLU A 14 62.41 47.47 90.47
CA GLU A 14 62.10 48.91 90.46
C GLU A 14 62.09 49.66 89.13
N SER A 15 61.13 50.50 88.72
CA SER A 15 60.23 51.43 89.39
C SER A 15 59.19 52.02 88.44
N PRO A 16 58.16 52.74 88.88
CA PRO A 16 56.94 53.03 88.19
C PRO A 16 56.96 54.42 87.51
N ASP A 17 57.08 54.54 86.20
CA ASP A 17 56.83 55.79 85.47
C ASP A 17 56.69 55.63 83.97
N ALA A 18 55.93 54.68 83.50
CA ALA A 18 55.70 54.48 82.08
C ALA A 18 54.21 54.15 81.67
N LEU A 19 53.24 54.55 82.52
CA LEU A 19 51.82 54.27 82.22
C LEU A 19 51.04 55.44 81.62
N GLU A 20 51.72 56.48 81.07
CA GLU A 20 50.98 57.62 80.54
C GLU A 20 51.18 57.86 79.00
N ASN A 21 51.77 56.94 78.21
CA ASN A 21 51.98 57.16 76.74
C ASN A 21 51.42 56.07 75.77
N VAL A 22 50.47 55.28 76.24
CA VAL A 22 49.86 54.30 75.27
C VAL A 22 48.43 54.65 74.82
N ALA A 23 47.98 55.90 75.03
CA ALA A 23 46.62 56.32 74.68
C ALA A 23 46.51 57.24 73.43
N LYS A 24 47.46 57.22 72.50
CA LYS A 24 47.34 57.95 71.20
C LYS A 24 48.04 57.27 70.05
N LEU A 25 47.70 56.04 69.69
CA LEU A 25 47.88 55.57 68.33
C LEU A 25 46.49 55.63 67.62
N ARG A 26 46.19 56.83 67.10
CA ARG A 26 45.18 57.05 66.10
C ARG A 26 45.46 56.09 64.94
N SER A 27 44.53 55.18 64.70
CA SER A 27 44.49 54.32 63.54
C SER A 27 44.76 55.16 62.27
N SER A 28 45.89 54.93 61.63
CA SER A 28 46.28 55.57 60.35
C SER A 28 45.28 55.19 59.25
N SER A 29 44.81 56.21 58.53
CA SER A 29 43.90 56.15 57.39
C SER A 29 44.30 55.16 56.21
N PRO A 30 45.55 54.72 56.07
CA PRO A 30 45.93 53.76 55.01
C PRO A 30 45.37 52.34 55.17
N GLY A 31 45.16 51.85 56.40
CA GLY A 31 44.60 50.51 56.67
C GLY A 31 43.13 50.40 56.32
N ARG A 32 42.36 51.48 56.49
CA ARG A 32 40.96 51.56 56.04
C ARG A 32 40.83 51.65 54.52
N LEU A 33 41.73 52.40 53.89
CA LEU A 33 41.78 52.45 52.39
C LEU A 33 42.14 51.09 51.82
N GLY A 34 43.09 50.35 52.40
CA GLY A 34 43.44 49.00 51.97
C GLY A 34 42.28 48.01 52.16
N LEU A 35 41.52 48.12 53.29
CA LEU A 35 40.37 47.27 53.49
C LEU A 35 39.21 47.57 52.58
N TRP A 36 38.98 48.86 52.23
CA TRP A 36 38.03 49.27 51.20
C TRP A 36 38.45 48.87 49.78
N ALA A 37 39.74 49.00 49.45
CA ALA A 37 40.26 48.52 48.16
C ALA A 37 40.12 47.00 48.03
N LEU A 38 40.36 46.25 49.11
CA LEU A 38 40.21 44.80 49.14
C LEU A 38 38.74 44.41 49.05
N ALA A 39 37.83 45.14 49.76
CA ALA A 39 36.39 44.88 49.76
C ALA A 39 35.78 45.20 48.34
N ILE A 40 36.21 46.29 47.69
CA ILE A 40 35.79 46.67 46.36
C ILE A 40 36.36 45.69 45.32
N GLY A 41 37.65 45.34 45.42
CA GLY A 41 38.29 44.37 44.53
C GLY A 41 37.69 42.97 44.63
N PHE A 42 37.48 42.49 45.86
CA PHE A 42 36.86 41.17 46.12
C PHE A 42 35.38 41.19 45.79
N GLY A 43 34.62 42.24 46.12
CA GLY A 43 33.23 42.41 45.73
C GLY A 43 33.07 42.52 44.22
N GLY A 44 33.95 43.28 43.54
CA GLY A 44 33.97 43.35 42.08
C GLY A 44 34.30 42.00 41.42
N PHE A 45 35.25 41.25 41.99
CA PHE A 45 35.57 39.89 41.55
C PHE A 45 34.39 38.92 41.72
N LEU A 46 33.70 38.95 42.87
CA LEU A 46 32.54 38.13 43.10
C LEU A 46 31.39 38.48 42.15
N LEU A 47 31.20 39.79 41.92
CA LEU A 47 30.18 40.25 40.97
C LEU A 47 30.50 39.81 39.55
N TRP A 48 31.74 39.96 39.12
CA TRP A 48 32.22 39.49 37.85
C TRP A 48 32.13 37.96 37.74
N ALA A 49 32.58 37.22 38.74
CA ALA A 49 32.48 35.75 38.78
C ALA A 49 31.03 35.26 38.80
N GLY A 50 30.09 36.06 39.32
CA GLY A 50 28.63 35.77 39.29
C GLY A 50 28.01 36.03 37.94
N LEU A 51 28.57 36.93 37.12
CA LEU A 51 28.06 37.31 35.79
C LEU A 51 28.81 36.67 34.63
N ALA A 52 30.04 36.18 34.86
CA ALA A 52 30.87 35.58 33.81
C ALA A 52 30.27 34.20 33.41
N PRO A 53 29.73 34.05 32.20
CA PRO A 53 29.18 32.77 31.73
C PRO A 53 30.31 31.79 31.44
N LEU A 54 30.21 30.59 31.99
CA LEU A 54 31.02 29.43 31.65
C LEU A 54 30.11 28.40 30.95
N ASP A 55 30.48 27.98 29.77
CA ASP A 55 29.76 26.93 29.04
C ASP A 55 29.87 25.62 29.83
N GLU A 56 28.73 25.05 30.19
CA GLU A 56 28.65 23.69 30.74
C GLU A 56 28.44 22.70 29.60
N GLY A 57 29.34 21.72 29.45
CA GLY A 57 29.27 20.70 28.44
C GLY A 57 29.38 19.30 29.02
N VAL A 58 28.62 18.37 28.45
CA VAL A 58 28.72 16.93 28.70
C VAL A 58 29.60 16.32 27.64
N PRO A 59 30.82 15.86 27.93
CA PRO A 59 31.67 15.18 26.97
C PRO A 59 31.18 13.74 26.75
N ALA A 60 31.14 13.29 25.51
CA ALA A 60 30.86 11.92 25.14
C ALA A 60 31.79 11.47 24.03
N ALA A 61 32.34 10.27 24.16
CA ALA A 61 33.08 9.63 23.11
C ALA A 61 32.10 9.14 22.02
N GLY A 62 32.51 9.22 20.77
CA GLY A 62 31.68 8.77 19.67
C GLY A 62 32.51 8.42 18.44
N MET A 63 31.78 8.05 17.37
CA MET A 63 32.38 7.76 16.08
C MET A 63 31.54 8.35 14.95
N VAL A 64 32.16 8.58 13.84
CA VAL A 64 31.46 8.90 12.60
C VAL A 64 30.78 7.63 12.11
N ALA A 65 29.45 7.65 12.07
CA ALA A 65 28.64 6.61 11.46
C ALA A 65 28.02 7.16 10.17
N ILE A 66 27.82 6.31 9.21
CA ILE A 66 26.93 6.63 8.09
C ILE A 66 25.52 6.33 8.59
N ASP A 67 24.55 7.21 8.37
CA ASP A 67 23.13 6.84 8.50
C ASP A 67 22.81 5.83 7.39
N THR A 68 23.42 4.66 7.52
CA THR A 68 23.31 3.59 6.54
C THR A 68 21.97 2.95 6.69
N LYS A 69 21.00 3.54 6.04
CA LYS A 69 19.87 2.77 5.54
C LYS A 69 20.39 1.91 4.37
N ARG A 70 21.32 0.97 4.70
CA ARG A 70 21.70 -0.07 3.73
C ARG A 70 20.43 -0.68 3.18
N LYS A 71 20.24 -0.61 1.88
CA LYS A 71 19.10 -1.20 1.21
C LYS A 71 19.48 -2.63 0.86
N ALA A 72 19.01 -3.58 1.66
CA ALA A 72 19.20 -5.00 1.38
C ALA A 72 18.40 -5.40 0.14
N VAL A 73 19.08 -5.94 -0.86
CA VAL A 73 18.45 -6.54 -2.04
C VAL A 73 18.27 -8.02 -1.76
N GLN A 74 17.02 -8.46 -1.72
CA GLN A 74 16.63 -9.84 -1.44
C GLN A 74 15.66 -10.32 -2.52
N HIS A 75 15.61 -11.62 -2.78
CA HIS A 75 14.65 -12.19 -3.72
C HIS A 75 13.62 -13.07 -3.00
N LEU A 76 12.33 -12.81 -3.23
CA LEU A 76 11.24 -13.46 -2.49
C LEU A 76 11.12 -14.96 -2.76
N SER A 77 11.13 -15.37 -4.02
CA SER A 77 10.87 -16.75 -4.46
C SER A 77 12.11 -17.55 -4.80
N GLY A 78 13.30 -16.92 -4.91
CA GLY A 78 14.51 -17.56 -5.39
C GLY A 78 14.50 -17.80 -6.90
N GLY A 79 15.48 -18.55 -7.40
CA GLY A 79 15.61 -18.89 -8.81
C GLY A 79 17.04 -19.23 -9.21
N ILE A 80 17.23 -19.55 -10.49
CA ILE A 80 18.55 -19.81 -11.07
C ILE A 80 19.09 -18.52 -11.67
N VAL A 81 20.33 -18.17 -11.40
CA VAL A 81 20.98 -16.97 -11.94
C VAL A 81 21.33 -17.19 -13.40
N GLN A 82 20.72 -16.39 -14.27
CA GLN A 82 21.03 -16.37 -15.69
C GLN A 82 22.22 -15.43 -16.00
N GLU A 83 22.27 -14.26 -15.35
CA GLU A 83 23.29 -13.24 -15.61
C GLU A 83 23.48 -12.35 -14.37
N VAL A 84 24.73 -11.99 -14.07
CA VAL A 84 25.09 -11.00 -13.07
C VAL A 84 25.73 -9.80 -13.78
N LEU A 85 25.11 -8.63 -13.66
CA LEU A 85 25.46 -7.43 -14.42
C LEU A 85 26.29 -6.44 -13.62
N VAL A 86 26.53 -6.70 -12.34
CA VAL A 86 27.25 -5.82 -11.41
C VAL A 86 28.32 -6.59 -10.66
N ARG A 87 29.33 -5.87 -10.20
CA ARG A 87 30.44 -6.41 -9.38
C ARG A 87 30.45 -5.74 -8.02
N GLU A 88 31.17 -6.34 -7.10
CA GLU A 88 31.44 -5.75 -5.79
C GLU A 88 32.10 -4.38 -5.95
N GLY A 89 31.52 -3.35 -5.31
CA GLY A 89 32.02 -1.99 -5.37
C GLY A 89 31.48 -1.12 -6.51
N ASP A 90 30.70 -1.68 -7.45
CA ASP A 90 30.12 -0.93 -8.55
C ASP A 90 29.11 0.13 -8.07
N GLU A 91 29.05 1.24 -8.77
CA GLU A 91 28.04 2.27 -8.58
C GLU A 91 26.82 1.98 -9.44
N VAL A 92 25.64 1.99 -8.81
CA VAL A 92 24.38 1.70 -9.48
C VAL A 92 23.37 2.84 -9.28
N GLN A 93 22.49 3.01 -10.25
CA GLN A 93 21.36 3.94 -10.17
C GLN A 93 20.10 3.23 -9.71
N GLU A 94 19.14 3.97 -9.15
CA GLU A 94 17.84 3.43 -8.81
C GLU A 94 17.14 2.84 -10.05
N GLY A 95 16.57 1.62 -9.91
CA GLY A 95 15.94 0.90 -11.01
C GLY A 95 16.91 0.18 -11.96
N GLN A 96 18.23 0.34 -11.82
CA GLN A 96 19.22 -0.36 -12.66
C GLN A 96 19.14 -1.87 -12.42
N LEU A 97 19.21 -2.64 -13.51
CA LEU A 97 19.23 -4.12 -13.47
C LEU A 97 20.57 -4.60 -12.89
N LEU A 98 20.48 -5.41 -11.83
CA LEU A 98 21.62 -5.94 -11.10
C LEU A 98 21.90 -7.41 -11.46
N ILE A 99 20.86 -8.23 -11.36
CA ILE A 99 20.92 -9.66 -11.62
C ILE A 99 19.68 -10.05 -12.42
N ARG A 100 19.85 -10.91 -13.41
CA ARG A 100 18.75 -11.55 -14.14
C ARG A 100 18.68 -13.02 -13.75
N LEU A 101 17.52 -13.45 -13.31
CA LEU A 101 17.23 -14.86 -13.07
C LEU A 101 16.66 -15.50 -14.33
N ASP A 102 16.73 -16.84 -14.41
CA ASP A 102 16.08 -17.60 -15.48
C ASP A 102 14.55 -17.35 -15.44
N SER A 103 14.05 -16.77 -16.51
CA SER A 103 12.64 -16.41 -16.66
C SER A 103 11.82 -17.41 -17.47
N ALA A 104 12.40 -18.55 -17.90
CA ALA A 104 11.72 -19.47 -18.82
C ALA A 104 10.38 -19.96 -18.25
N VAL A 105 10.39 -20.44 -17.01
CA VAL A 105 9.17 -20.92 -16.32
C VAL A 105 8.18 -19.78 -16.04
N ALA A 106 8.67 -18.66 -15.54
CA ALA A 106 7.82 -17.49 -15.24
C ALA A 106 7.17 -16.94 -16.51
N ARG A 107 7.92 -16.86 -17.62
CA ARG A 107 7.42 -16.44 -18.92
C ARG A 107 6.37 -17.40 -19.48
N ALA A 108 6.61 -18.72 -19.40
CA ALA A 108 5.66 -19.73 -19.83
C ALA A 108 4.34 -19.67 -19.04
N ASN A 109 4.43 -19.51 -17.71
CA ASN A 109 3.26 -19.32 -16.85
C ASN A 109 2.50 -18.03 -17.18
N HIS A 110 3.20 -16.92 -17.32
CA HIS A 110 2.60 -15.65 -17.71
C HIS A 110 1.85 -15.77 -19.02
N GLU A 111 2.47 -16.35 -20.07
CA GLU A 111 1.86 -16.50 -21.38
C GLU A 111 0.63 -17.43 -21.34
N SER A 112 0.70 -18.53 -20.58
CA SER A 112 -0.43 -19.46 -20.41
C SER A 112 -1.64 -18.77 -19.75
N VAL A 113 -1.42 -18.04 -18.67
CA VAL A 113 -2.50 -17.31 -17.96
C VAL A 113 -3.04 -16.16 -18.82
N ARG A 114 -2.14 -15.45 -19.52
CA ARG A 114 -2.51 -14.37 -20.47
C ARG A 114 -3.42 -14.88 -21.60
N GLN A 115 -3.07 -15.98 -22.22
CA GLN A 115 -3.88 -16.58 -23.30
C GLN A 115 -5.24 -17.03 -22.79
N ARG A 116 -5.30 -17.64 -21.62
CA ARG A 116 -6.56 -18.04 -21.00
C ARG A 116 -7.44 -16.83 -20.66
N TYR A 117 -6.88 -15.80 -20.03
CA TYR A 117 -7.58 -14.55 -19.72
C TYR A 117 -8.17 -13.91 -20.97
N LEU A 118 -7.36 -13.76 -22.02
CA LEU A 118 -7.80 -13.14 -23.28
C LEU A 118 -8.86 -13.99 -24.00
N GLY A 119 -8.75 -15.33 -23.94
CA GLY A 119 -9.78 -16.22 -24.45
C GLY A 119 -11.13 -16.06 -23.73
N LEU A 120 -11.10 -15.97 -22.39
CA LEU A 120 -12.30 -15.68 -21.59
C LEU A 120 -12.89 -14.30 -21.89
N ARG A 121 -12.05 -13.28 -22.10
CA ARG A 121 -12.49 -11.93 -22.53
C ARG A 121 -13.16 -11.95 -23.88
N ALA A 122 -12.65 -12.75 -24.83
CA ALA A 122 -13.30 -12.91 -26.15
C ALA A 122 -14.69 -13.55 -26.02
N MET A 123 -14.80 -14.61 -25.20
CA MET A 123 -16.08 -15.26 -24.91
C MET A 123 -17.05 -14.32 -24.19
N GLN A 124 -16.57 -13.53 -23.22
CA GLN A 124 -17.38 -12.53 -22.52
C GLN A 124 -17.94 -11.49 -23.50
N GLY A 125 -17.10 -10.98 -24.42
CA GLY A 125 -17.55 -10.02 -25.45
C GLY A 125 -18.69 -10.59 -26.31
N ARG A 126 -18.60 -11.86 -26.74
CA ARG A 126 -19.67 -12.55 -27.47
C ARG A 126 -20.96 -12.63 -26.66
N LEU A 127 -20.87 -13.09 -25.41
CA LEU A 127 -22.04 -13.28 -24.53
C LEU A 127 -22.72 -11.94 -24.21
N LEU A 128 -21.97 -10.86 -24.01
CA LEU A 128 -22.51 -9.51 -23.84
C LEU A 128 -23.25 -9.03 -25.10
N ALA A 129 -22.71 -9.31 -26.29
CA ALA A 129 -23.37 -8.98 -27.54
C ALA A 129 -24.66 -9.80 -27.74
N GLU A 130 -24.66 -11.10 -27.39
CA GLU A 130 -25.85 -11.97 -27.41
C GLU A 130 -26.91 -11.48 -26.42
N GLN A 131 -26.52 -11.12 -25.19
CA GLN A 131 -27.42 -10.61 -24.13
C GLN A 131 -28.09 -9.31 -24.54
N SER A 132 -27.32 -8.37 -25.07
CA SER A 132 -27.79 -7.03 -25.46
C SER A 132 -28.43 -6.98 -26.86
N GLY A 133 -28.37 -8.10 -27.60
CA GLY A 133 -28.93 -8.17 -28.95
C GLY A 133 -28.19 -7.31 -30.01
N GLN A 134 -26.91 -7.02 -29.77
CA GLN A 134 -26.11 -6.21 -30.68
C GLN A 134 -25.90 -6.92 -32.04
N ALA A 135 -25.56 -6.12 -33.06
CA ALA A 135 -25.29 -6.65 -34.41
C ALA A 135 -23.91 -7.29 -34.53
N SER A 136 -22.94 -6.85 -33.75
CA SER A 136 -21.54 -7.30 -33.75
C SER A 136 -20.98 -7.34 -32.33
N ILE A 137 -19.90 -8.09 -32.16
CA ILE A 137 -19.19 -8.15 -30.87
C ILE A 137 -18.36 -6.89 -30.69
N VAL A 138 -18.42 -6.27 -29.51
CA VAL A 138 -17.50 -5.24 -29.06
C VAL A 138 -16.48 -5.89 -28.15
N PHE A 139 -15.25 -6.04 -28.64
CA PHE A 139 -14.19 -6.65 -27.86
C PHE A 139 -13.58 -5.71 -26.85
N HIS A 140 -13.12 -6.25 -25.70
CA HIS A 140 -12.45 -5.50 -24.67
C HIS A 140 -11.13 -4.89 -25.18
N PRO A 141 -10.70 -3.68 -24.70
CA PRO A 141 -9.46 -3.04 -25.14
C PRO A 141 -8.21 -3.93 -25.05
N ASP A 142 -8.12 -4.78 -24.03
CA ASP A 142 -6.99 -5.72 -23.86
C ASP A 142 -6.88 -6.69 -25.04
N LEU A 143 -8.01 -7.16 -25.57
CA LEU A 143 -8.04 -8.02 -26.76
C LEU A 143 -7.64 -7.25 -28.01
N VAL A 144 -8.11 -6.03 -28.14
CA VAL A 144 -7.77 -5.18 -29.30
C VAL A 144 -6.27 -4.88 -29.30
N ALA A 145 -5.70 -4.57 -28.14
CA ALA A 145 -4.26 -4.36 -27.99
C ALA A 145 -3.43 -5.62 -28.31
N ALA A 146 -3.98 -6.81 -27.99
CA ALA A 146 -3.33 -8.10 -28.24
C ALA A 146 -3.63 -8.67 -29.64
N SER A 147 -4.38 -7.99 -30.51
CA SER A 147 -4.85 -8.49 -31.83
C SER A 147 -3.73 -8.74 -32.84
N THR A 148 -2.51 -8.26 -32.58
CA THR A 148 -1.32 -8.57 -33.38
C THR A 148 -0.87 -10.02 -33.21
N ASP A 149 -1.18 -10.66 -32.06
CA ASP A 149 -0.90 -12.05 -31.78
C ASP A 149 -1.83 -12.95 -32.63
N PRO A 150 -1.28 -13.86 -33.46
CA PRO A 150 -2.08 -14.71 -34.31
C PRO A 150 -3.09 -15.59 -33.58
N LEU A 151 -2.70 -16.11 -32.38
CA LEU A 151 -3.56 -16.97 -31.57
C LEU A 151 -4.77 -16.19 -31.03
N ILE A 152 -4.53 -14.97 -30.54
CA ILE A 152 -5.61 -14.12 -30.03
C ILE A 152 -6.55 -13.70 -31.15
N ARG A 153 -6.01 -13.34 -32.30
CA ARG A 153 -6.81 -13.03 -33.49
C ARG A 153 -7.70 -14.19 -33.92
N GLN A 154 -7.16 -15.41 -33.90
CA GLN A 154 -7.94 -16.61 -34.23
C GLN A 154 -9.05 -16.84 -33.18
N GLN A 155 -8.78 -16.64 -31.91
CA GLN A 155 -9.81 -16.74 -30.87
C GLN A 155 -10.95 -15.72 -31.09
N MET A 156 -10.60 -14.47 -31.40
CA MET A 156 -11.60 -13.44 -31.72
C MET A 156 -12.47 -13.86 -32.91
N GLN A 157 -11.86 -14.32 -34.01
CA GLN A 157 -12.57 -14.78 -35.20
C GLN A 157 -13.49 -15.98 -34.89
N ASN A 158 -13.03 -16.92 -34.06
CA ASN A 158 -13.85 -18.06 -33.65
C ASN A 158 -15.09 -17.60 -32.87
N GLN A 159 -14.95 -16.61 -32.00
CA GLN A 159 -16.10 -16.05 -31.26
C GLN A 159 -17.06 -15.29 -32.17
N GLU A 160 -16.57 -14.55 -33.18
CA GLU A 160 -17.40 -13.88 -34.21
C GLU A 160 -18.19 -14.88 -35.02
N GLN A 161 -17.55 -15.96 -35.46
CA GLN A 161 -18.21 -17.02 -36.20
C GLN A 161 -19.29 -17.72 -35.37
N LEU A 162 -18.95 -18.05 -34.11
CA LEU A 162 -19.91 -18.67 -33.18
C LEU A 162 -21.10 -17.74 -32.89
N PHE A 163 -20.86 -16.45 -32.68
CA PHE A 163 -21.91 -15.44 -32.53
C PHE A 163 -22.87 -15.42 -33.73
N THR A 164 -22.32 -15.37 -34.94
CA THR A 164 -23.11 -15.34 -36.14
C THR A 164 -23.94 -16.61 -36.33
N THR A 165 -23.33 -17.77 -36.08
CA THR A 165 -23.99 -19.07 -36.19
C THR A 165 -25.13 -19.20 -35.15
N ARG A 166 -24.90 -18.89 -33.91
CA ARG A 166 -25.92 -18.98 -32.83
C ARG A 166 -27.09 -18.03 -33.06
N ARG A 167 -26.79 -16.80 -33.50
CA ARG A 167 -27.82 -15.81 -33.88
C ARG A 167 -28.66 -16.26 -35.06
N SER A 168 -28.02 -16.83 -36.11
CA SER A 168 -28.70 -17.38 -37.30
C SER A 168 -29.61 -18.55 -36.93
N LEU A 169 -29.12 -19.47 -36.08
CA LEU A 169 -29.91 -20.62 -35.57
C LEU A 169 -31.16 -20.14 -34.82
N LEU A 170 -31.02 -19.25 -33.85
CA LEU A 170 -32.17 -18.71 -33.11
C LEU A 170 -33.18 -18.03 -34.05
N ARG A 171 -32.71 -17.25 -35.01
CA ARG A 171 -33.56 -16.57 -36.00
C ARG A 171 -34.32 -17.60 -36.82
N SER A 172 -33.65 -18.65 -37.33
CA SER A 172 -34.29 -19.72 -38.12
C SER A 172 -35.33 -20.48 -37.32
N ASP A 173 -35.04 -20.82 -36.05
CA ASP A 173 -35.99 -21.48 -35.14
C ASP A 173 -37.26 -20.63 -34.96
N LEU A 174 -37.10 -19.34 -34.64
CA LEU A 174 -38.23 -18.42 -34.43
C LEU A 174 -39.03 -18.20 -35.73
N GLN A 175 -38.36 -18.09 -36.89
CA GLN A 175 -39.01 -17.96 -38.20
C GLN A 175 -39.85 -19.19 -38.54
N SER A 176 -39.35 -20.41 -38.29
CA SER A 176 -40.11 -21.65 -38.52
C SER A 176 -41.39 -21.73 -37.68
N ILE A 177 -41.30 -21.27 -36.41
CA ILE A 177 -42.49 -21.18 -35.53
C ILE A 177 -43.46 -20.13 -36.07
N GLU A 178 -42.99 -18.97 -36.51
CA GLU A 178 -43.80 -17.89 -37.07
C GLU A 178 -44.54 -18.36 -38.38
N GLU A 179 -43.83 -19.05 -39.27
CA GLU A 179 -44.44 -19.66 -40.47
C GLU A 179 -45.54 -20.66 -40.09
N SER A 180 -45.31 -21.43 -39.01
CA SER A 180 -46.33 -22.34 -38.49
C SER A 180 -47.55 -21.59 -37.90
N ILE A 181 -47.35 -20.45 -37.24
CA ILE A 181 -48.41 -19.58 -36.73
C ILE A 181 -49.24 -19.04 -37.92
N GLN A 182 -48.58 -18.50 -38.95
CA GLN A 182 -49.24 -17.96 -40.15
C GLN A 182 -50.08 -19.04 -40.89
N GLY A 183 -49.55 -20.27 -40.96
CA GLY A 183 -50.32 -21.41 -41.49
C GLY A 183 -51.58 -21.71 -40.69
N GLN A 184 -51.51 -21.69 -39.36
CA GLN A 184 -52.68 -21.89 -38.50
C GLN A 184 -53.66 -20.70 -38.54
N GLU A 185 -53.17 -19.47 -38.67
CA GLU A 185 -54.03 -18.28 -38.86
C GLU A 185 -54.78 -18.33 -40.17
N GLY A 186 -54.14 -18.82 -41.25
CA GLY A 186 -54.81 -19.09 -42.52
C GLY A 186 -55.95 -20.12 -42.39
N LEU A 187 -55.69 -21.24 -41.67
CA LEU A 187 -56.72 -22.26 -41.37
C LEU A 187 -57.85 -21.66 -40.54
N LEU A 188 -57.54 -20.87 -39.53
CA LEU A 188 -58.53 -20.21 -38.67
C LEU A 188 -59.45 -19.31 -39.51
N GLN A 189 -58.90 -18.54 -40.43
CA GLN A 189 -59.65 -17.66 -41.34
C GLN A 189 -60.55 -18.47 -42.26
N ALA A 190 -60.09 -19.60 -42.81
CA ALA A 190 -60.88 -20.51 -43.63
C ALA A 190 -62.07 -21.08 -42.85
N TYR A 191 -61.84 -21.57 -41.62
CA TYR A 191 -62.92 -22.09 -40.75
C TYR A 191 -63.94 -21.00 -40.40
N LYS A 192 -63.52 -19.78 -40.12
CA LYS A 192 -64.42 -18.64 -39.89
C LYS A 192 -65.29 -18.34 -41.11
N GLY A 193 -64.72 -18.31 -42.31
CA GLY A 193 -65.48 -18.11 -43.56
C GLY A 193 -66.47 -19.24 -43.81
N MET A 194 -66.07 -20.53 -43.60
CA MET A 194 -66.97 -21.66 -43.70
C MET A 194 -68.10 -21.59 -42.67
N LEU A 195 -67.81 -21.21 -41.45
CA LEU A 195 -68.79 -21.05 -40.37
C LEU A 195 -69.84 -19.98 -40.71
N GLU A 196 -69.40 -18.81 -41.23
CA GLU A 196 -70.27 -17.73 -41.64
C GLU A 196 -71.22 -18.18 -42.78
N ASN A 197 -70.69 -18.86 -43.82
CA ASN A 197 -71.46 -19.38 -44.93
C ASN A 197 -72.50 -20.44 -44.43
N ARG A 198 -72.05 -21.38 -43.54
CA ARG A 198 -72.92 -22.41 -43.05
C ARG A 198 -74.04 -21.86 -42.13
N THR A 199 -73.72 -20.86 -41.33
CA THR A 199 -74.68 -20.14 -40.48
C THR A 199 -75.73 -19.42 -41.35
N SER A 200 -75.29 -18.76 -42.41
CA SER A 200 -76.19 -18.11 -43.38
C SER A 200 -77.09 -19.14 -44.06
N GLN A 201 -76.56 -20.32 -44.50
CA GLN A 201 -77.33 -21.41 -45.06
C GLN A 201 -78.38 -21.94 -44.08
N LEU A 202 -77.99 -22.20 -42.80
CA LEU A 202 -78.89 -22.65 -41.77
C LEU A 202 -80.03 -21.65 -41.49
N ARG A 203 -79.75 -20.34 -41.51
CA ARG A 203 -80.78 -19.34 -41.40
C ARG A 203 -81.82 -19.45 -42.54
N LEU A 204 -81.37 -19.59 -43.82
CA LEU A 204 -82.30 -19.73 -44.95
C LEU A 204 -83.14 -21.00 -44.83
N ILE A 205 -82.54 -22.19 -44.48
CA ILE A 205 -83.25 -23.44 -44.28
C ILE A 205 -84.26 -23.30 -43.15
N ASN A 206 -83.98 -22.67 -42.03
CA ASN A 206 -84.87 -22.38 -40.95
C ASN A 206 -86.10 -21.52 -41.36
N GLU A 207 -85.83 -20.46 -42.19
CA GLU A 207 -86.87 -19.64 -42.74
C GLU A 207 -87.80 -20.43 -43.64
N GLU A 208 -87.31 -21.28 -44.57
CA GLU A 208 -88.05 -22.17 -45.43
C GLU A 208 -88.85 -23.21 -44.58
N LEU A 209 -88.21 -23.79 -43.59
CA LEU A 209 -88.90 -24.75 -42.64
C LEU A 209 -90.06 -24.06 -41.90
N SER A 210 -89.86 -22.80 -41.48
CA SER A 210 -90.92 -22.07 -40.77
C SER A 210 -92.14 -21.83 -41.65
N HIS A 211 -92.00 -21.54 -42.92
CA HIS A 211 -93.08 -21.41 -43.91
C HIS A 211 -93.74 -22.77 -44.19
N LEU A 212 -92.89 -23.79 -44.38
CA LEU A 212 -93.38 -25.16 -44.64
C LEU A 212 -94.23 -25.75 -43.47
N ARG A 213 -93.82 -25.50 -42.19
CA ARG A 213 -94.58 -25.89 -41.00
C ARG A 213 -96.00 -25.27 -41.00
N GLY A 214 -96.16 -23.99 -41.46
CA GLY A 214 -97.44 -23.37 -41.62
C GLY A 214 -98.34 -24.13 -42.65
N LEU A 215 -97.76 -24.38 -43.80
CA LEU A 215 -98.46 -25.08 -44.88
C LEU A 215 -98.86 -26.54 -44.50
N VAL A 216 -98.02 -27.27 -43.82
CA VAL A 216 -98.29 -28.62 -43.29
C VAL A 216 -99.45 -28.62 -42.24
N LYS A 217 -99.48 -27.62 -41.37
CA LYS A 217 -100.54 -27.45 -40.37
C LYS A 217 -101.92 -27.18 -41.03
N GLU A 218 -101.93 -26.46 -42.13
CA GLU A 218 -103.10 -26.16 -42.91
C GLU A 218 -103.47 -27.24 -43.91
N GLY A 219 -102.66 -28.36 -44.03
CA GLY A 219 -102.93 -29.50 -44.92
C GLY A 219 -102.47 -29.32 -46.33
N TYR A 220 -101.78 -28.20 -46.69
CA TYR A 220 -101.31 -27.91 -48.03
C TYR A 220 -99.97 -28.48 -48.43
N ALA A 221 -99.21 -29.03 -47.49
CA ALA A 221 -97.92 -29.69 -47.74
C ALA A 221 -97.77 -31.06 -46.98
N PRO A 222 -97.01 -32.02 -47.61
CA PRO A 222 -96.80 -33.32 -47.01
C PRO A 222 -95.82 -33.26 -45.82
N ARG A 223 -96.14 -33.98 -44.67
CA ARG A 223 -95.30 -34.06 -43.45
C ARG A 223 -93.89 -34.58 -43.74
N ASN A 224 -93.76 -35.51 -44.67
CA ASN A 224 -92.44 -36.04 -45.02
C ASN A 224 -91.48 -34.96 -45.50
N ARG A 225 -91.93 -33.91 -46.16
CA ARG A 225 -91.10 -32.78 -46.61
C ARG A 225 -90.64 -31.95 -45.42
N GLN A 226 -91.48 -31.74 -44.40
CA GLN A 226 -91.11 -31.08 -43.18
C GLN A 226 -90.02 -31.88 -42.43
N LEU A 227 -90.16 -33.22 -42.27
CA LEU A 227 -89.15 -34.05 -41.65
C LEU A 227 -87.81 -34.06 -42.38
N GLU A 228 -87.84 -33.98 -43.69
CA GLU A 228 -86.64 -33.85 -44.52
C GLU A 228 -85.87 -32.52 -44.27
N MET A 229 -86.60 -31.39 -44.20
CA MET A 229 -86.09 -30.12 -43.85
C MET A 229 -85.54 -30.09 -42.41
N GLU A 230 -86.22 -30.66 -41.48
CA GLU A 230 -85.77 -30.80 -40.06
C GLU A 230 -84.45 -31.57 -39.97
N ARG A 231 -84.27 -32.63 -40.78
CA ARG A 231 -82.98 -33.34 -40.90
C ARG A 231 -81.88 -32.44 -41.43
N MET A 232 -82.18 -31.68 -42.51
CA MET A 232 -81.22 -30.72 -43.05
C MET A 232 -80.79 -29.63 -42.05
N VAL A 233 -81.68 -29.14 -41.24
CA VAL A 233 -81.39 -28.24 -40.10
C VAL A 233 -80.49 -28.94 -39.11
N ALA A 234 -80.74 -30.15 -38.69
CA ALA A 234 -79.95 -30.94 -37.73
C ALA A 234 -78.53 -31.18 -38.30
N ASP A 235 -78.43 -31.60 -39.58
CA ASP A 235 -77.15 -31.82 -40.26
C ASP A 235 -76.29 -30.51 -40.34
N SER A 236 -76.96 -29.39 -40.74
CA SER A 236 -76.28 -28.09 -40.78
C SER A 236 -75.82 -27.59 -39.40
N SER A 237 -76.63 -27.84 -38.37
CA SER A 237 -76.29 -27.49 -36.99
C SER A 237 -75.05 -28.29 -36.48
N THR A 238 -75.03 -29.62 -36.83
CA THR A 238 -73.86 -30.46 -36.50
C THR A 238 -72.59 -29.95 -37.21
N ALA A 239 -72.69 -29.63 -38.52
CA ALA A 239 -71.57 -29.07 -39.26
C ALA A 239 -71.06 -27.71 -38.69
N ILE A 240 -71.98 -26.86 -38.18
CA ILE A 240 -71.63 -25.61 -37.53
C ILE A 240 -70.88 -25.88 -36.22
N ALA A 241 -71.37 -26.85 -35.40
CA ALA A 241 -70.72 -27.23 -34.18
C ALA A 241 -69.29 -27.77 -34.41
N ASP A 242 -69.09 -28.57 -35.44
CA ASP A 242 -67.77 -29.08 -35.86
C ASP A 242 -66.85 -27.94 -36.28
N LEU A 243 -67.32 -26.99 -37.09
CA LEU A 243 -66.55 -25.82 -37.50
C LEU A 243 -66.18 -24.90 -36.33
N GLN A 244 -67.10 -24.73 -35.39
CA GLN A 244 -66.78 -24.00 -34.12
C GLN A 244 -65.70 -24.72 -33.34
N GLY A 245 -65.79 -26.06 -33.19
CA GLY A 245 -64.77 -26.86 -32.55
C GLY A 245 -63.40 -26.76 -33.26
N ASN A 246 -63.39 -26.77 -34.61
CA ASN A 246 -62.16 -26.56 -35.36
C ASN A 246 -61.57 -25.15 -35.16
N THR A 247 -62.42 -24.13 -35.12
CA THR A 247 -62.00 -22.73 -34.86
C THR A 247 -61.32 -22.62 -33.48
N VAL A 248 -61.93 -23.19 -32.43
CA VAL A 248 -61.39 -23.22 -31.08
C VAL A 248 -60.03 -23.97 -31.05
N ARG A 249 -59.93 -25.12 -31.71
CA ARG A 249 -58.66 -25.86 -31.84
C ARG A 249 -57.58 -25.03 -32.49
N ALA A 250 -57.87 -24.40 -33.65
CA ALA A 250 -56.90 -23.55 -34.34
C ALA A 250 -56.41 -22.37 -33.46
N VAL A 251 -57.29 -21.68 -32.76
CA VAL A 251 -56.93 -20.62 -31.79
C VAL A 251 -56.03 -21.15 -30.71
N ARG A 252 -56.32 -22.30 -30.12
CA ARG A 252 -55.48 -22.92 -29.08
C ARG A 252 -54.10 -23.26 -29.60
N THR A 253 -54.00 -23.88 -30.78
CA THR A 253 -52.71 -24.21 -31.45
C THR A 253 -51.87 -22.98 -31.72
N ILE A 254 -52.47 -21.86 -32.16
CA ILE A 254 -51.79 -20.58 -32.33
C ILE A 254 -51.23 -20.09 -30.97
N GLY A 255 -52.02 -20.19 -29.89
CA GLY A 255 -51.57 -19.84 -28.54
C GLY A 255 -50.38 -20.69 -28.09
N GLU A 256 -50.43 -22.02 -28.32
CA GLU A 256 -49.34 -22.94 -28.00
C GLU A 256 -48.06 -22.62 -28.79
N LEU A 257 -48.17 -22.33 -30.07
CA LEU A 257 -47.02 -21.93 -30.91
C LEU A 257 -46.39 -20.61 -30.45
N ARG A 258 -47.20 -19.59 -30.10
CA ARG A 258 -46.72 -18.31 -29.55
C ARG A 258 -46.01 -18.55 -28.23
N GLN A 259 -46.56 -19.37 -27.35
CA GLN A 259 -45.89 -19.71 -26.10
C GLN A 259 -44.57 -20.46 -26.32
N ARG A 260 -44.52 -21.34 -27.35
CA ARG A 260 -43.31 -22.06 -27.73
C ARG A 260 -42.22 -21.08 -28.24
N ALA A 261 -42.57 -20.08 -29.05
CA ALA A 261 -41.62 -19.03 -29.50
C ALA A 261 -41.06 -18.24 -28.33
N LEU A 262 -41.91 -17.83 -27.38
CA LEU A 262 -41.51 -17.13 -26.17
C LEU A 262 -40.57 -18.00 -25.30
N SER A 263 -40.93 -19.26 -25.05
CA SER A 263 -40.08 -20.19 -24.28
C SER A 263 -38.71 -20.36 -24.95
N ARG A 264 -38.65 -20.52 -26.27
CA ARG A 264 -37.38 -20.65 -27.01
C ARG A 264 -36.48 -19.42 -26.84
N GLN A 265 -37.07 -18.23 -26.87
CA GLN A 265 -36.34 -16.99 -26.63
C GLN A 265 -35.83 -16.85 -25.18
N GLN A 266 -36.66 -17.26 -24.21
CA GLN A 266 -36.30 -17.25 -22.81
C GLN A 266 -35.20 -18.28 -22.49
N GLU A 267 -35.27 -19.48 -23.05
CA GLU A 267 -34.21 -20.50 -22.93
C GLU A 267 -32.87 -19.98 -23.43
N TYR A 268 -32.86 -19.36 -24.60
CA TYR A 268 -31.64 -18.76 -25.17
C TYR A 268 -31.06 -17.67 -24.24
N ARG A 269 -31.91 -16.76 -23.74
CA ARG A 269 -31.49 -15.73 -22.79
C ARG A 269 -30.90 -16.33 -21.50
N LYS A 270 -31.60 -17.28 -20.91
CA LYS A 270 -31.16 -17.97 -19.68
C LYS A 270 -29.80 -18.64 -19.91
N GLU A 271 -29.61 -19.32 -21.02
CA GLU A 271 -28.34 -19.94 -21.37
C GLU A 271 -27.22 -18.90 -21.45
N VAL A 272 -27.44 -17.79 -22.17
CA VAL A 272 -26.49 -16.71 -22.32
C VAL A 272 -26.16 -16.06 -20.97
N GLU A 273 -27.16 -15.76 -20.16
CA GLU A 273 -26.96 -15.12 -18.84
C GLU A 273 -26.20 -16.04 -17.88
N THR A 274 -26.50 -17.34 -17.90
CA THR A 274 -25.78 -18.32 -17.07
C THR A 274 -24.31 -18.39 -17.46
N GLN A 275 -24.05 -18.55 -18.79
CA GLN A 275 -22.67 -18.59 -19.31
C GLN A 275 -21.92 -17.27 -19.03
N LEU A 276 -22.59 -16.13 -19.17
CA LEU A 276 -21.99 -14.83 -18.92
C LEU A 276 -21.61 -14.65 -17.45
N ALA A 277 -22.46 -15.09 -16.54
CA ALA A 277 -22.16 -15.05 -15.11
C ALA A 277 -20.95 -15.91 -14.75
N ASP A 278 -20.86 -17.12 -15.31
CA ASP A 278 -19.71 -18.02 -15.09
C ASP A 278 -18.42 -17.44 -15.68
N VAL A 279 -18.46 -17.03 -16.95
CA VAL A 279 -17.30 -16.45 -17.64
C VAL A 279 -16.85 -15.16 -16.97
N SER A 280 -17.77 -14.33 -16.50
CA SER A 280 -17.40 -13.08 -15.81
C SER A 280 -16.66 -13.34 -14.51
N ARG A 281 -17.04 -14.36 -13.75
CA ARG A 281 -16.31 -14.79 -12.55
C ARG A 281 -14.92 -15.32 -12.87
N GLU A 282 -14.80 -16.12 -13.93
CA GLU A 282 -13.51 -16.64 -14.39
C GLU A 282 -12.60 -15.52 -14.90
N VAL A 283 -13.13 -14.55 -15.64
CA VAL A 283 -12.39 -13.37 -16.11
C VAL A 283 -11.79 -12.59 -14.93
N LEU A 284 -12.58 -12.34 -13.86
CA LEU A 284 -12.09 -11.67 -12.67
C LEU A 284 -10.98 -12.47 -11.99
N SER A 285 -11.18 -13.77 -11.81
CA SER A 285 -10.18 -14.66 -11.20
C SER A 285 -8.87 -14.69 -12.01
N ASP A 286 -8.99 -14.85 -13.34
CA ASP A 286 -7.81 -14.96 -14.19
C ASP A 286 -7.10 -13.60 -14.41
N ASN A 287 -7.82 -12.48 -14.27
CA ASN A 287 -7.21 -11.15 -14.24
C ASN A 287 -6.27 -11.00 -13.03
N GLU A 288 -6.71 -11.44 -11.84
CA GLU A 288 -5.86 -11.40 -10.65
C GLU A 288 -4.67 -12.37 -10.75
N LYS A 289 -4.89 -13.56 -11.35
CA LYS A 289 -3.78 -14.48 -11.63
C LYS A 289 -2.79 -13.87 -12.63
N LEU A 290 -3.29 -13.20 -13.67
CA LEU A 290 -2.42 -12.55 -14.66
C LEU A 290 -1.55 -11.48 -14.01
N ARG A 291 -2.11 -10.66 -13.11
CA ARG A 291 -1.33 -9.69 -12.33
C ARG A 291 -0.24 -10.38 -11.52
N ALA A 292 -0.59 -11.44 -10.78
CA ALA A 292 0.37 -12.18 -9.95
C ALA A 292 1.52 -12.76 -10.78
N VAL A 293 1.24 -13.43 -11.90
CA VAL A 293 2.31 -13.99 -12.75
C VAL A 293 3.08 -12.91 -13.52
N THR A 294 2.50 -11.73 -13.76
CA THR A 294 3.21 -10.57 -14.33
C THR A 294 4.21 -10.02 -13.34
N ASP A 295 3.83 -9.90 -12.08
CA ASP A 295 4.72 -9.48 -11.00
C ASP A 295 5.84 -10.51 -10.78
N ASP A 296 5.52 -11.81 -10.82
CA ASP A 296 6.51 -12.87 -10.68
C ASP A 296 7.52 -12.84 -11.85
N LEU A 297 7.05 -12.59 -13.07
CA LEU A 297 7.94 -12.41 -14.22
C LEU A 297 8.81 -11.16 -14.07
N ALA A 298 8.25 -10.05 -13.61
CA ALA A 298 9.00 -8.82 -13.38
C ALA A 298 10.07 -8.99 -12.29
N ARG A 299 9.80 -9.79 -11.26
CA ARG A 299 10.77 -10.12 -10.19
C ARG A 299 11.96 -10.94 -10.67
N THR A 300 11.90 -11.62 -11.82
CA THR A 300 13.08 -12.29 -12.39
C THR A 300 14.19 -11.30 -12.78
N GLU A 301 13.86 -10.02 -12.91
CA GLU A 301 14.78 -8.89 -13.06
C GLU A 301 15.00 -8.19 -11.72
N ILE A 302 16.12 -8.46 -11.06
CA ILE A 302 16.46 -7.87 -9.77
C ILE A 302 17.08 -6.51 -10.01
N LYS A 303 16.38 -5.44 -9.58
CA LYS A 303 16.74 -4.04 -9.78
C LYS A 303 17.19 -3.37 -8.49
N ALA A 304 18.00 -2.34 -8.61
CA ALA A 304 18.48 -1.52 -7.50
C ALA A 304 17.32 -0.72 -6.86
N PRO A 305 17.08 -0.84 -5.54
CA PRO A 305 16.03 -0.09 -4.85
C PRO A 305 16.42 1.37 -4.55
N ALA A 306 17.68 1.76 -4.78
CA ALA A 306 18.18 3.12 -4.63
C ALA A 306 19.50 3.26 -5.39
N ALA A 307 19.90 4.49 -5.69
CA ALA A 307 21.25 4.79 -6.18
C ALA A 307 22.29 4.61 -5.05
N GLY A 308 23.43 4.00 -5.36
CA GLY A 308 24.48 3.76 -4.38
C GLY A 308 25.54 2.80 -4.85
N GLN A 309 26.35 2.31 -3.93
CA GLN A 309 27.41 1.36 -4.18
C GLN A 309 27.01 -0.06 -3.75
N VAL A 310 27.30 -1.06 -4.57
CA VAL A 310 27.06 -2.48 -4.29
C VAL A 310 28.08 -2.99 -3.26
N VAL A 311 27.58 -3.63 -2.19
CA VAL A 311 28.39 -4.19 -1.10
C VAL A 311 27.87 -5.56 -0.71
N GLY A 312 28.77 -6.51 -0.51
CA GLY A 312 28.43 -7.86 -0.04
C GLY A 312 27.70 -8.71 -1.07
N LEU A 313 28.15 -8.68 -2.33
CA LEU A 313 27.59 -9.48 -3.42
C LEU A 313 27.76 -10.99 -3.13
N ALA A 314 26.66 -11.64 -2.73
CA ALA A 314 26.63 -13.05 -2.34
C ALA A 314 26.62 -14.03 -3.53
N VAL A 315 26.17 -13.58 -4.70
CA VAL A 315 26.01 -14.41 -5.89
C VAL A 315 26.86 -13.85 -7.03
N GLN A 316 27.90 -14.61 -7.41
CA GLN A 316 28.85 -14.18 -8.44
C GLN A 316 28.88 -15.13 -9.65
N THR A 317 28.20 -16.27 -9.57
CA THR A 317 28.32 -17.35 -10.56
C THR A 317 27.01 -17.49 -11.35
N VAL A 318 27.11 -17.48 -12.67
CA VAL A 318 26.03 -17.88 -13.58
C VAL A 318 25.68 -19.34 -13.34
N GLY A 319 24.39 -19.68 -13.30
CA GLY A 319 23.90 -21.02 -12.95
C GLY A 319 23.76 -21.27 -11.44
N GLY A 320 24.18 -20.32 -10.59
CA GLY A 320 23.97 -20.40 -9.15
C GLY A 320 22.48 -20.37 -8.77
N VAL A 321 22.12 -21.05 -7.68
CA VAL A 321 20.75 -21.09 -7.18
C VAL A 321 20.60 -20.09 -6.03
N VAL A 322 19.66 -19.18 -6.18
CA VAL A 322 19.22 -18.24 -5.15
C VAL A 322 18.06 -18.85 -4.39
N GLN A 323 18.15 -18.87 -3.06
CA GLN A 323 17.07 -19.35 -2.20
C GLN A 323 16.00 -18.26 -1.96
N SER A 324 14.79 -18.67 -1.59
CA SER A 324 13.74 -17.75 -1.16
C SER A 324 14.18 -16.96 0.06
N GLY A 325 14.00 -15.61 0.02
CA GLY A 325 14.42 -14.70 1.08
C GLY A 325 15.92 -14.46 1.19
N GLN A 326 16.74 -15.06 0.32
CA GLN A 326 18.19 -14.90 0.35
C GLN A 326 18.58 -13.46 0.05
N LYS A 327 19.45 -12.91 0.89
CA LYS A 327 20.09 -11.61 0.66
C LYS A 327 21.15 -11.77 -0.42
N LEU A 328 21.07 -10.97 -1.46
CA LEU A 328 21.96 -11.01 -2.61
C LEU A 328 23.09 -9.99 -2.49
N MET A 329 22.78 -8.80 -2.01
CA MET A 329 23.72 -7.70 -1.80
C MET A 329 23.08 -6.60 -0.95
N ASP A 330 23.88 -5.65 -0.50
CA ASP A 330 23.44 -4.37 0.03
C ASP A 330 23.75 -3.25 -0.98
N ILE A 331 22.88 -2.25 -1.05
CA ILE A 331 23.18 -0.98 -1.73
C ILE A 331 23.34 0.08 -0.66
N VAL A 332 24.51 0.71 -0.65
CA VAL A 332 24.86 1.80 0.25
C VAL A 332 24.74 3.13 -0.51
N PRO A 333 23.72 3.95 -0.21
CA PRO A 333 23.56 5.25 -0.84
C PRO A 333 24.77 6.17 -0.57
N LYS A 334 25.26 6.86 -1.59
CA LYS A 334 26.40 7.81 -1.45
C LYS A 334 26.02 9.10 -0.72
N ASP A 335 24.78 9.51 -0.85
CA ASP A 335 24.27 10.76 -0.28
C ASP A 335 23.68 10.58 1.13
N ALA A 336 23.99 9.46 1.80
CA ALA A 336 23.55 9.28 3.18
C ALA A 336 24.23 10.34 4.07
N PRO A 337 23.47 11.15 4.82
CA PRO A 337 24.04 12.12 5.72
C PRO A 337 24.92 11.40 6.74
N LEU A 338 26.15 11.88 6.90
CA LEU A 338 27.02 11.37 7.96
C LEU A 338 26.44 11.81 9.31
N LEU A 339 26.15 10.83 10.13
CA LEU A 339 25.75 11.03 11.52
C LEU A 339 26.91 10.66 12.42
N LEU A 340 26.99 11.35 13.55
CA LEU A 340 27.92 11.02 14.60
C LEU A 340 27.16 10.25 15.67
N GLU A 341 27.62 9.09 16.04
CA GLU A 341 27.09 8.30 17.15
C GLU A 341 27.92 8.56 18.38
N ALA A 342 27.33 9.21 19.38
CA ALA A 342 27.96 9.54 20.64
C ALA A 342 27.41 8.68 21.77
N HIS A 343 28.28 8.14 22.62
CA HIS A 343 27.95 7.31 23.75
C HIS A 343 27.82 8.17 25.01
N VAL A 344 26.61 8.49 25.41
CA VAL A 344 26.31 9.29 26.58
C VAL A 344 26.24 8.40 27.81
N ALA A 345 27.01 8.73 28.86
CA ALA A 345 26.98 8.00 30.10
C ALA A 345 25.61 8.12 30.80
N PRO A 346 25.08 7.03 31.40
CA PRO A 346 23.71 6.99 31.94
C PRO A 346 23.41 8.09 32.97
N HIS A 347 24.38 8.46 33.79
CA HIS A 347 24.22 9.50 34.82
C HIS A 347 24.18 10.94 34.27
N LEU A 348 24.36 11.13 32.96
CA LEU A 348 24.34 12.44 32.27
C LEU A 348 23.19 12.60 31.31
N ILE A 349 22.36 11.56 31.14
CA ILE A 349 21.29 11.54 30.13
C ILE A 349 20.21 12.61 30.35
N ASP A 350 19.92 12.93 31.62
CA ASP A 350 18.92 13.96 31.98
C ASP A 350 19.24 15.34 31.43
N ARG A 351 20.50 15.58 31.03
CA ARG A 351 20.98 16.86 30.53
C ARG A 351 21.04 16.89 29.00
N VAL A 352 20.85 15.77 28.34
CA VAL A 352 20.93 15.66 26.88
C VAL A 352 19.53 15.46 26.32
N HIS A 353 19.11 16.35 25.43
CA HIS A 353 17.83 16.29 24.78
C HIS A 353 17.95 16.52 23.26
N THR A 354 16.94 16.21 22.53
CA THR A 354 16.88 16.46 21.08
C THR A 354 16.98 17.97 20.82
N ASP A 355 17.56 18.31 19.67
CA ASP A 355 17.80 19.68 19.22
C ASP A 355 18.92 20.45 19.99
N LEU A 356 19.59 19.81 20.96
CA LEU A 356 20.69 20.42 21.70
C LEU A 356 21.87 20.72 20.75
N PRO A 357 22.45 21.92 20.80
CA PRO A 357 23.67 22.23 20.06
C PRO A 357 24.86 21.47 20.67
N VAL A 358 25.73 20.98 19.81
CA VAL A 358 26.93 20.23 20.21
C VAL A 358 28.16 20.74 19.48
N ASP A 359 29.30 20.66 20.16
CA ASP A 359 30.61 20.87 19.57
C ASP A 359 31.28 19.51 19.35
N VAL A 360 31.71 19.27 18.14
CA VAL A 360 32.36 18.02 17.73
C VAL A 360 33.83 18.26 17.49
N ARG A 361 34.67 17.47 18.11
CA ARG A 361 36.12 17.46 17.93
C ARG A 361 36.56 16.15 17.31
N PHE A 362 37.35 16.22 16.25
CA PHE A 362 37.83 15.02 15.55
C PHE A 362 39.24 14.69 16.02
N SER A 363 39.40 13.58 16.73
CA SER A 363 40.70 13.10 17.23
C SER A 363 41.67 12.76 16.11
N SER A 364 41.15 12.38 14.95
CA SER A 364 41.97 12.05 13.75
C SER A 364 42.68 13.26 13.10
N PHE A 365 42.28 14.49 13.46
CA PHE A 365 42.89 15.70 12.93
C PHE A 365 43.85 16.34 13.96
N ALA A 366 44.73 15.53 14.53
CA ALA A 366 45.67 15.93 15.60
C ALA A 366 46.53 17.16 15.29
N HIS A 367 46.78 17.50 14.04
CA HIS A 367 47.53 18.67 13.60
C HIS A 367 46.70 19.98 13.57
N SER A 368 45.42 19.92 13.95
CA SER A 368 44.53 21.08 14.05
C SER A 368 43.62 20.97 15.29
N PRO A 369 44.20 21.10 16.50
CA PRO A 369 43.45 20.90 17.75
C PRO A 369 42.33 21.94 17.98
N GLN A 370 42.23 22.96 17.19
CA GLN A 370 41.19 24.00 17.25
C GLN A 370 40.02 23.76 16.31
N LEU A 371 40.00 22.64 15.57
CA LEU A 371 38.88 22.35 14.65
C LEU A 371 37.67 21.85 15.47
N VAL A 372 36.80 22.77 15.85
CA VAL A 372 35.51 22.49 16.45
C VAL A 372 34.43 22.63 15.37
N VAL A 373 33.64 21.59 15.20
CA VAL A 373 32.56 21.51 14.21
C VAL A 373 31.23 21.51 14.91
N GLY A 374 30.39 22.50 14.63
CA GLY A 374 29.06 22.57 15.22
C GLY A 374 28.14 21.46 14.69
N GLY A 375 27.39 20.86 15.59
CA GLY A 375 26.40 19.85 15.32
C GLY A 375 25.11 20.08 16.14
N LYS A 376 24.11 19.23 15.88
CA LYS A 376 22.84 19.23 16.59
C LYS A 376 22.40 17.80 16.87
N VAL A 377 21.85 17.55 18.05
CA VAL A 377 21.30 16.24 18.42
C VAL A 377 20.01 15.97 17.65
N VAL A 378 19.99 14.90 16.86
CA VAL A 378 18.82 14.47 16.07
C VAL A 378 17.95 13.51 16.84
N SER A 379 18.56 12.54 17.51
CA SER A 379 17.83 11.54 18.28
C SER A 379 18.68 10.96 19.41
N ILE A 380 18.02 10.44 20.42
CA ILE A 380 18.63 9.74 21.56
C ILE A 380 17.90 8.41 21.69
N SER A 381 18.64 7.32 21.98
CA SER A 381 18.04 6.02 22.23
C SER A 381 17.11 6.07 23.45
N ALA A 382 15.92 5.46 23.35
CA ALA A 382 14.98 5.37 24.46
C ALA A 382 15.47 4.41 25.55
N ASP A 383 16.25 3.39 25.17
CA ASP A 383 16.76 2.35 26.04
C ASP A 383 18.28 2.44 26.22
N LEU A 384 18.73 1.89 27.34
CA LEU A 384 20.12 1.73 27.67
C LEU A 384 20.73 0.63 26.79
N LEU A 385 21.76 0.97 26.03
CA LEU A 385 22.52 0.04 25.22
C LEU A 385 23.78 -0.41 25.99
N THR A 386 24.18 -1.65 25.82
CA THR A 386 25.42 -2.17 26.43
C THR A 386 26.37 -2.59 25.30
N GLU A 387 27.57 -2.11 25.35
CA GLU A 387 28.62 -2.48 24.39
C GLU A 387 29.11 -3.91 24.66
N PRO A 388 29.01 -4.81 23.68
CA PRO A 388 29.28 -6.25 23.91
C PRO A 388 30.71 -6.56 24.34
N GLN A 389 31.69 -5.71 23.98
CA GLN A 389 33.11 -5.96 24.24
C GLN A 389 33.57 -5.42 25.58
N THR A 390 33.04 -4.28 26.02
CA THR A 390 33.46 -3.56 27.23
C THR A 390 32.49 -3.70 28.40
N ASN A 391 31.29 -4.20 28.12
CA ASN A 391 30.16 -4.33 29.07
C ASN A 391 29.77 -2.98 29.72
N VAL A 392 30.10 -1.85 29.02
CA VAL A 392 29.72 -0.50 29.45
C VAL A 392 28.36 -0.15 28.87
N SER A 393 27.49 0.32 29.78
CA SER A 393 26.15 0.77 29.36
C SER A 393 26.15 2.26 29.04
N TYR A 394 25.49 2.63 27.95
CA TYR A 394 25.40 4.01 27.43
C TYR A 394 24.07 4.26 26.73
N TYR A 395 23.73 5.54 26.60
CA TYR A 395 22.68 6.00 25.69
C TYR A 395 23.30 6.46 24.38
N LEU A 396 22.72 6.03 23.26
CA LEU A 396 23.21 6.41 21.93
C LEU A 396 22.56 7.73 21.50
N ALA A 397 23.36 8.79 21.44
CA ALA A 397 22.93 10.06 20.85
C ALA A 397 23.42 10.17 19.42
N ARG A 398 22.50 10.43 18.48
CA ARG A 398 22.82 10.71 17.07
C ARG A 398 22.88 12.21 16.86
N VAL A 399 24.01 12.65 16.35
CA VAL A 399 24.30 14.06 16.12
C VAL A 399 24.54 14.29 14.63
N GLN A 400 23.86 15.28 14.09
CA GLN A 400 24.06 15.72 12.71
C GLN A 400 24.96 16.96 12.70
N VAL A 401 25.95 16.99 11.83
CA VAL A 401 26.81 18.17 11.61
C VAL A 401 25.99 19.24 10.91
N THR A 402 26.06 20.47 11.41
CA THR A 402 25.36 21.60 10.78
C THR A 402 25.97 21.97 9.45
N PRO A 403 25.23 22.61 8.52
CA PRO A 403 25.77 23.08 7.25
C PRO A 403 26.94 24.08 7.42
N GLU A 404 26.92 24.83 8.52
CA GLU A 404 28.03 25.74 8.89
C GLU A 404 29.26 24.95 9.37
N GLY A 405 29.03 23.91 10.16
CA GLY A 405 30.07 22.98 10.61
C GLY A 405 30.74 22.27 9.42
N LEU A 406 29.97 21.86 8.40
CA LEU A 406 30.55 21.30 7.18
C LEU A 406 31.44 22.26 6.41
N LYS A 407 31.13 23.56 6.40
CA LYS A 407 32.00 24.56 5.80
C LYS A 407 33.36 24.71 6.52
N HIS A 408 33.36 24.55 7.85
CA HIS A 408 34.59 24.57 8.65
C HIS A 408 35.51 23.36 8.38
N LEU A 409 34.93 22.20 7.98
CA LEU A 409 35.69 21.02 7.53
C LEU A 409 36.51 21.27 6.26
N GLY A 410 36.05 22.17 5.38
CA GLY A 410 36.72 22.52 4.13
C GLY A 410 36.83 21.32 3.18
N LYS A 411 38.05 21.00 2.72
CA LYS A 411 38.31 19.83 1.82
C LYS A 411 38.50 18.51 2.54
N ARG A 412 38.36 18.46 3.87
CA ARG A 412 38.53 17.23 4.64
C ARG A 412 37.29 16.37 4.54
N GLN A 413 37.47 15.09 4.19
CA GLN A 413 36.38 14.13 4.10
C GLN A 413 36.28 13.37 5.42
N LEU A 414 35.07 13.30 5.95
CA LEU A 414 34.75 12.44 7.07
C LEU A 414 34.67 10.99 6.59
N GLN A 415 35.35 10.10 7.28
CA GLN A 415 35.29 8.68 6.98
C GLN A 415 34.55 7.94 8.09
N PRO A 416 33.70 6.96 7.77
CA PRO A 416 33.06 6.11 8.77
C PRO A 416 34.10 5.44 9.66
N GLY A 417 33.80 5.34 10.96
CA GLY A 417 34.70 4.78 11.96
C GLY A 417 35.73 5.76 12.53
N MET A 418 35.77 7.02 12.06
CA MET A 418 36.63 8.05 12.70
C MET A 418 36.16 8.32 14.14
N PRO A 419 37.05 8.25 15.14
CA PRO A 419 36.71 8.60 16.51
C PRO A 419 36.51 10.12 16.64
N VAL A 420 35.46 10.48 17.37
CA VAL A 420 35.08 11.87 17.68
C VAL A 420 34.80 12.03 19.17
N GLU A 421 35.05 13.23 19.66
CA GLU A 421 34.58 13.67 20.97
C GLU A 421 33.46 14.69 20.74
N VAL A 422 32.27 14.40 21.29
CA VAL A 422 31.09 15.26 21.20
C VAL A 422 30.86 15.92 22.55
N ILE A 423 30.79 17.25 22.57
CA ILE A 423 30.50 18.03 23.76
C ILE A 423 29.09 18.60 23.63
N PHE A 424 28.15 18.09 24.39
CA PHE A 424 26.77 18.59 24.42
C PHE A 424 26.72 19.87 25.26
N LYS A 425 26.26 20.97 24.68
CA LYS A 425 26.13 22.27 25.37
C LYS A 425 24.86 22.27 26.22
N THR A 426 25.00 21.98 27.52
CA THR A 426 23.86 21.79 28.40
C THR A 426 23.42 23.08 29.13
N GLY A 427 24.14 24.16 28.96
CA GLY A 427 23.78 25.46 29.51
C GLY A 427 24.98 26.32 29.82
N GLU A 428 24.74 27.52 30.35
CA GLU A 428 25.74 28.44 30.87
C GLU A 428 25.65 28.49 32.39
N ARG A 429 26.77 28.33 33.07
CA ARG A 429 26.86 28.53 34.52
C ARG A 429 27.84 29.67 34.87
N SER A 430 27.52 30.41 35.93
CA SER A 430 28.46 31.42 36.38
C SER A 430 29.70 30.77 37.04
N MET A 431 30.87 31.42 36.89
CA MET A 431 32.13 30.98 37.52
C MET A 431 31.98 30.82 39.05
N LEU A 432 31.17 31.65 39.70
CA LEU A 432 30.87 31.58 41.12
C LEU A 432 30.12 30.27 41.47
N THR A 433 29.11 29.89 40.63
CA THR A 433 28.35 28.63 40.82
C THR A 433 29.26 27.42 40.66
N TYR A 434 30.20 27.48 39.66
CA TYR A 434 31.19 26.41 39.47
C TYR A 434 32.10 26.20 40.68
N LEU A 435 32.64 27.28 41.26
CA LEU A 435 33.49 27.22 42.46
C LEU A 435 32.77 26.76 43.71
N LEU A 436 31.50 27.13 43.88
CA LEU A 436 30.70 26.78 45.08
C LEU A 436 30.02 25.42 44.94
N HIS A 437 29.86 24.85 43.73
CA HIS A 437 29.17 23.59 43.48
C HIS A 437 29.71 22.38 44.29
N PRO A 438 31.03 22.17 44.49
CA PRO A 438 31.56 21.09 45.34
C PRO A 438 31.17 21.22 46.80
N LEU A 439 31.06 22.47 47.29
CA LEU A 439 30.68 22.77 48.67
C LEU A 439 29.17 22.58 48.88
N THR A 440 28.35 23.09 47.98
CA THR A 440 26.88 22.92 48.00
C THR A 440 26.47 21.46 47.86
N LYS A 441 27.16 20.68 46.98
CA LYS A 441 26.89 19.23 46.81
C LYS A 441 27.23 18.43 48.07
N ARG A 442 28.32 18.78 48.80
CA ARG A 442 28.66 18.12 50.07
C ARG A 442 27.72 18.52 51.22
N LEU A 443 27.28 19.79 51.25
CA LEU A 443 26.29 20.27 52.23
C LEU A 443 24.92 19.61 51.99
N ALA A 444 24.48 19.52 50.73
CA ALA A 444 23.22 18.82 50.41
C ALA A 444 23.26 17.33 50.75
N ALA A 445 24.40 16.66 50.50
CA ALA A 445 24.59 15.25 50.87
C ALA A 445 24.66 15.00 52.37
N SER A 446 25.10 15.98 53.17
CA SER A 446 25.14 15.89 54.65
C SER A 446 23.81 16.25 55.32
N MET A 447 22.87 16.85 54.60
CA MET A 447 21.53 17.21 55.11
C MET A 447 20.43 16.21 54.69
N THR A 448 20.74 15.22 53.88
CA THR A 448 19.88 14.06 53.53
C THR A 448 20.48 12.84 54.24
N GLU A 449 20.28 12.75 55.57
CA GLU A 449 20.35 11.48 56.28
C GLU A 449 18.98 10.79 56.16
N GLU A 450 18.97 9.71 55.36
CA GLU A 450 18.34 8.43 55.68
C GLU A 450 19.03 7.38 54.81
#